data_e387035aea964cfcd4698a0a8a39c909
#
_entry.id   e387035aea964cfcd4698a0a8a39c909
#
_cell.length_a   1.000
_cell.length_b   1.000
_cell.length_c   1.000
_cell.angle_alpha   90.00
_cell.angle_beta   90.00
_cell.angle_gamma   90.00
#
_symmetry.space_group_name_H-M   'P 1'
#
loop_
_entity.id
_entity.type
_entity.pdbx_description
1 polymer ?
#
loop_
_entity_poly.entity_id
_entity_poly.type
_entity_poly.pdbx_seq_one_letter_code
_entity_poly.pdbx_strand_id
1 'polypeptide(L)'
;MAEAEERSQHLLRSWLSSEQLANYDTFGHFVVVGSDTGKRYRILKGRVFNIQELDAGGREYCTWCFAPDCVATGDVNLAQKIALENFENRALRIANRCSASATHSERPSVPRSWMRRC
;
A
#
# COMPACT_ATOMS: atom_id res chain seq x y z
N MET A 1 -16.28 8.24 -10.35
CA MET A 1 -16.43 9.44 -11.11
C MET A 1 -15.12 10.10 -11.38
N ALA A 2 -14.99 10.64 -12.57
CA ALA A 2 -13.73 11.22 -13.01
C ALA A 2 -13.26 12.34 -12.10
N GLU A 3 -14.18 13.14 -11.62
CA GLU A 3 -13.83 14.27 -10.75
C GLU A 3 -13.25 13.84 -9.42
N ALA A 4 -13.86 12.82 -8.81
CA ALA A 4 -13.35 12.32 -7.53
C ALA A 4 -11.99 11.67 -7.70
N GLU A 5 -11.80 10.94 -8.80
CA GLU A 5 -10.52 10.31 -9.09
C GLU A 5 -9.45 11.36 -9.33
N GLU A 6 -9.80 12.40 -10.06
CA GLU A 6 -8.86 13.47 -10.36
C GLU A 6 -8.40 14.18 -9.08
N ARG A 7 -9.35 14.48 -8.20
CA ARG A 7 -9.01 15.11 -6.92
C ARG A 7 -8.16 14.21 -6.05
N SER A 8 -8.47 12.92 -6.04
CA SER A 8 -7.71 11.98 -5.22
C SER A 8 -6.29 11.84 -5.76
N GLN A 9 -6.11 11.83 -7.08
CA GLN A 9 -4.78 11.79 -7.65
C GLN A 9 -3.99 13.06 -7.33
N HIS A 10 -4.65 14.20 -7.37
CA HIS A 10 -3.99 15.45 -7.02
C HIS A 10 -3.54 15.44 -5.56
N LEU A 11 -4.39 14.97 -4.67
CA LEU A 11 -4.04 14.90 -3.26
C LEU A 11 -2.89 13.94 -3.02
N LEU A 12 -2.94 12.74 -3.61
CA LEU A 12 -1.86 11.78 -3.48
C LEU A 12 -0.54 12.40 -3.92
N ARG A 13 -0.53 13.02 -5.10
CA ARG A 13 0.70 13.57 -5.65
C ARG A 13 1.29 14.64 -4.74
N SER A 14 0.45 15.38 -4.05
CA SER A 14 0.92 16.43 -3.16
C SER A 14 1.59 15.87 -1.90
N TRP A 15 1.37 14.60 -1.59
CA TRP A 15 1.96 13.93 -0.42
C TRP A 15 3.19 13.10 -0.76
N LEU A 16 3.50 12.92 -2.04
CA LEU A 16 4.65 12.11 -2.44
C LEU A 16 5.92 12.94 -2.38
N SER A 17 7.02 12.30 -2.00
CA SER A 17 8.33 12.94 -2.10
C SER A 17 8.67 13.13 -3.58
N SER A 18 9.71 13.92 -3.86
CA SER A 18 10.11 14.15 -5.25
C SER A 18 10.45 12.84 -5.95
N GLU A 19 11.14 11.96 -5.27
CA GLU A 19 11.51 10.67 -5.85
C GLU A 19 10.29 9.79 -6.06
N GLN A 20 9.40 9.75 -5.07
CA GLN A 20 8.18 8.97 -5.19
C GLN A 20 7.31 9.48 -6.34
N LEU A 21 7.21 10.80 -6.46
CA LEU A 21 6.41 11.40 -7.52
C LEU A 21 6.97 11.07 -8.89
N ALA A 22 8.29 11.17 -9.06
CA ALA A 22 8.92 10.85 -10.32
C ALA A 22 8.66 9.38 -10.71
N ASN A 23 8.77 8.48 -9.76
CA ASN A 23 8.51 7.06 -10.02
C ASN A 23 7.04 6.81 -10.32
N TYR A 24 6.16 7.47 -9.59
CA TYR A 24 4.72 7.31 -9.82
C TYR A 24 4.33 7.79 -11.22
N ASP A 25 4.88 8.91 -11.65
CA ASP A 25 4.56 9.44 -12.97
C ASP A 25 5.16 8.60 -14.10
N THR A 26 6.31 8.00 -13.85
CA THR A 26 7.00 7.21 -14.88
C THR A 26 6.49 5.78 -14.94
N PHE A 27 6.28 5.15 -13.79
CA PHE A 27 6.03 3.71 -13.72
C PHE A 27 4.68 3.35 -13.13
N GLY A 28 3.96 4.29 -12.55
CA GLY A 28 2.70 3.98 -11.90
C GLY A 28 2.86 3.35 -10.53
N HIS A 29 4.01 3.50 -9.90
CA HIS A 29 4.24 3.00 -8.55
C HIS A 29 5.22 3.90 -7.82
N PHE A 30 5.25 3.76 -6.50
CA PHE A 30 6.23 4.46 -5.67
C PHE A 30 6.60 3.58 -4.48
N VAL A 31 7.74 3.87 -3.86
CA VAL A 31 8.27 3.05 -2.78
C VAL A 31 8.16 3.81 -1.46
N VAL A 32 7.73 3.09 -0.42
CA VAL A 32 7.69 3.62 0.94
C VAL A 32 8.55 2.74 1.83
N VAL A 33 8.96 3.29 2.98
CA VAL A 33 9.76 2.57 3.95
C VAL A 33 8.89 2.30 5.17
N GLY A 34 8.83 1.04 5.57
CA GLY A 34 8.02 0.64 6.73
C GLY A 34 8.54 1.24 8.02
N SER A 35 7.61 1.73 8.84
CA SER A 35 7.96 2.46 10.05
C SER A 35 8.56 1.60 11.14
N ASP A 36 8.25 0.31 11.15
CA ASP A 36 8.69 -0.58 12.22
C ASP A 36 9.90 -1.42 11.84
N THR A 37 10.00 -1.81 10.57
CA THR A 37 11.05 -2.74 10.15
C THR A 37 12.09 -2.12 9.22
N GLY A 38 11.78 -0.99 8.59
CA GLY A 38 12.64 -0.42 7.57
C GLY A 38 12.56 -1.13 6.24
N LYS A 39 11.69 -2.11 6.10
CA LYS A 39 11.49 -2.78 4.82
C LYS A 39 10.91 -1.81 3.81
N ARG A 40 11.16 -2.08 2.54
CA ARG A 40 10.63 -1.25 1.48
C ARG A 40 9.44 -1.92 0.83
N TYR A 41 8.45 -1.11 0.51
CA TYR A 41 7.23 -1.58 -0.13
C TYR A 41 6.97 -0.74 -1.36
N ARG A 42 6.69 -1.41 -2.47
CA ARG A 42 6.31 -0.71 -3.70
C ARG A 42 4.80 -0.73 -3.80
N ILE A 43 4.21 0.45 -3.88
CA ILE A 43 2.75 0.60 -3.97
C ILE A 43 2.41 0.89 -5.42
N LEU A 44 1.61 0.01 -6.02
CA LEU A 44 1.22 0.13 -7.42
C LEU A 44 -0.17 0.75 -7.53
N LYS A 45 -0.36 1.46 -8.62
CA LYS A 45 -1.62 2.11 -8.89
C LYS A 45 -2.65 1.10 -9.37
N GLY A 46 -3.80 1.07 -8.71
CA GLY A 46 -4.99 0.45 -9.25
C GLY A 46 -5.03 -1.07 -9.40
N ARG A 47 -4.32 -1.81 -8.57
CA ARG A 47 -4.33 -3.28 -8.64
C ARG A 47 -4.74 -3.89 -7.32
N VAL A 48 -5.30 -5.11 -7.42
CA VAL A 48 -5.46 -5.95 -6.23
C VAL A 48 -4.08 -6.50 -5.85
N PHE A 49 -3.81 -6.65 -4.57
CA PHE A 49 -2.49 -7.02 -4.07
C PHE A 49 -1.44 -6.10 -4.63
N ASN A 50 -1.70 -4.82 -4.49
CA ASN A 50 -0.89 -3.79 -5.11
C ASN A 50 0.33 -3.36 -4.29
N ILE A 51 0.57 -3.97 -3.14
CA ILE A 51 1.70 -3.62 -2.29
C ILE A 51 2.70 -4.75 -2.36
N GLN A 52 3.88 -4.46 -2.90
CA GLN A 52 4.94 -5.44 -3.05
C GLN A 52 6.01 -5.19 -1.99
N GLU A 53 6.18 -6.16 -1.10
CA GLU A 53 7.29 -6.10 -0.15
C GLU A 53 8.56 -6.46 -0.89
N LEU A 54 9.59 -5.63 -0.76
CA LEU A 54 10.83 -5.81 -1.50
C LEU A 54 11.91 -6.39 -0.59
N ASP A 55 12.74 -7.29 -1.15
CA ASP A 55 13.89 -7.81 -0.41
C ASP A 55 15.06 -6.83 -0.50
N ALA A 56 16.20 -7.22 0.06
CA ALA A 56 17.37 -6.34 0.10
C ALA A 56 17.88 -5.98 -1.29
N GLY A 57 17.60 -6.83 -2.29
CA GLY A 57 17.98 -6.55 -3.66
C GLY A 57 16.97 -5.75 -4.44
N GLY A 58 15.87 -5.36 -3.81
CA GLY A 58 14.83 -4.61 -4.49
C GLY A 58 13.85 -5.46 -5.27
N ARG A 59 13.88 -6.78 -5.09
CA ARG A 59 12.97 -7.68 -5.78
C ARG A 59 11.75 -7.94 -4.93
N GLU A 60 10.66 -8.25 -5.59
CA GLU A 60 9.43 -8.58 -4.91
C GLU A 60 9.58 -9.85 -4.10
N TYR A 61 9.31 -9.76 -2.80
CA TYR A 61 9.37 -10.89 -1.89
C TYR A 61 7.99 -11.49 -1.71
N CYS A 62 7.00 -10.66 -1.47
CA CYS A 62 5.61 -11.08 -1.39
C CYS A 62 4.73 -9.87 -1.60
N THR A 63 3.43 -10.11 -1.78
CA THR A 63 2.49 -9.03 -1.97
C THR A 63 1.49 -8.99 -0.85
N TRP A 64 1.00 -7.81 -0.58
CA TRP A 64 0.03 -7.54 0.47
C TRP A 64 -1.15 -6.79 -0.11
N CYS A 65 -2.29 -6.95 0.52
CA CYS A 65 -3.49 -6.22 0.12
C CYS A 65 -4.23 -5.73 1.34
N PHE A 66 -4.32 -4.44 1.47
CA PHE A 66 -5.21 -3.79 2.42
C PHE A 66 -5.58 -2.44 1.84
N ALA A 67 -6.76 -1.98 2.15
CA ALA A 67 -7.23 -0.73 1.57
C ALA A 67 -8.25 -0.08 2.50
N PRO A 68 -8.32 1.24 2.47
CA PRO A 68 -9.39 1.92 3.20
C PRO A 68 -10.71 1.69 2.49
N ASP A 69 -11.77 2.03 3.17
CA ASP A 69 -13.11 1.86 2.66
C ASP A 69 -13.47 3.05 1.77
N CYS A 70 -12.74 3.21 0.69
CA CYS A 70 -12.98 4.28 -0.28
C CYS A 70 -12.73 3.75 -1.66
N VAL A 71 -13.18 4.48 -2.68
CA VAL A 71 -13.19 3.97 -4.04
C VAL A 71 -12.18 4.65 -4.96
N ALA A 72 -11.74 5.86 -4.63
CA ALA A 72 -10.82 6.58 -5.50
C ALA A 72 -9.41 6.03 -5.34
N THR A 73 -8.74 5.74 -6.46
CA THR A 73 -7.43 5.11 -6.46
C THR A 73 -6.39 5.92 -5.70
N GLY A 74 -6.39 7.24 -5.89
CA GLY A 74 -5.42 8.08 -5.22
C GLY A 74 -5.58 8.04 -3.71
N ASP A 75 -6.82 8.03 -3.23
CA ASP A 75 -7.07 7.96 -1.80
C ASP A 75 -6.62 6.62 -1.22
N VAL A 76 -6.83 5.54 -1.95
CA VAL A 76 -6.38 4.22 -1.53
C VAL A 76 -4.87 4.19 -1.40
N ASN A 77 -4.17 4.66 -2.43
CA ASN A 77 -2.70 4.64 -2.42
C ASN A 77 -2.12 5.55 -1.36
N LEU A 78 -2.75 6.70 -1.12
CA LEU A 78 -2.30 7.61 -0.07
C LEU A 78 -2.47 6.99 1.30
N ALA A 79 -3.62 6.35 1.55
CA ALA A 79 -3.85 5.69 2.83
C ALA A 79 -2.86 4.55 3.05
N GLN A 80 -2.54 3.80 2.00
CA GLN A 80 -1.56 2.73 2.09
C GLN A 80 -0.17 3.28 2.42
N LYS A 81 0.20 4.39 1.80
CA LYS A 81 1.47 5.06 2.10
C LYS A 81 1.53 5.48 3.57
N ILE A 82 0.50 6.16 4.04
CA ILE A 82 0.47 6.64 5.41
C ILE A 82 0.53 5.47 6.38
N ALA A 83 -0.20 4.40 6.09
CA ALA A 83 -0.23 3.24 6.97
C ALA A 83 1.14 2.58 7.10
N LEU A 84 1.82 2.38 5.98
CA LEU A 84 3.11 1.71 6.02
C LEU A 84 4.20 2.61 6.57
N GLU A 85 4.14 3.89 6.30
CA GLU A 85 5.16 4.82 6.78
C GLU A 85 5.00 5.17 8.26
N ASN A 86 3.84 4.89 8.86
CA ASN A 86 3.58 5.28 10.23
C ASN A 86 3.08 4.15 11.12
N PHE A 87 2.46 3.12 10.55
CA PHE A 87 1.80 2.06 11.31
C PHE A 87 2.00 0.71 10.67
N GLU A 88 3.22 0.43 10.26
CA GLU A 88 3.52 -0.75 9.43
C GLU A 88 2.98 -2.06 10.02
N ASN A 89 3.31 -2.35 11.28
CA ASN A 89 2.90 -3.61 11.87
C ASN A 89 1.39 -3.73 11.98
N ARG A 90 0.71 -2.63 12.28
CA ARG A 90 -0.74 -2.65 12.38
C ARG A 90 -1.38 -2.87 11.02
N ALA A 91 -0.85 -2.22 9.99
CA ALA A 91 -1.37 -2.39 8.65
C ALA A 91 -1.21 -3.82 8.16
N LEU A 92 -0.05 -4.41 8.40
CA LEU A 92 0.20 -5.76 7.94
C LEU A 92 -0.60 -6.80 8.72
N ARG A 93 -1.00 -6.50 9.94
CA ARG A 93 -1.83 -7.41 10.71
C ARG A 93 -3.22 -7.59 10.10
N ILE A 94 -3.75 -6.55 9.48
CA ILE A 94 -5.08 -6.64 8.86
C ILE A 94 -5.00 -6.99 7.39
N ALA A 95 -3.81 -7.00 6.80
CA ALA A 95 -3.65 -7.23 5.38
C ALA A 95 -3.78 -8.69 5.01
N ASN A 96 -4.20 -8.95 3.79
CA ASN A 96 -4.07 -10.26 3.18
C ASN A 96 -2.70 -10.34 2.53
N ARG A 97 -2.05 -11.48 2.69
CA ARG A 97 -0.74 -11.69 2.12
C ARG A 97 -0.84 -12.75 1.04
N CYS A 98 -0.20 -12.47 -0.08
CA CYS A 98 -0.12 -13.42 -1.18
C CYS A 98 1.33 -13.81 -1.38
N SER A 99 1.66 -15.06 -1.11
CA SER A 99 2.99 -15.56 -1.38
C SER A 99 2.89 -17.02 -1.73
N ALA A 100 3.93 -17.53 -2.38
CA ALA A 100 3.93 -18.90 -2.86
C ALA A 100 3.87 -19.91 -1.73
N SER A 101 4.32 -19.54 -0.55
CA SER A 101 4.31 -20.43 0.60
C SER A 101 3.24 -20.08 1.59
N ALA A 102 2.18 -19.47 1.13
CA ALA A 102 1.12 -19.03 2.03
C ALA A 102 0.50 -20.21 2.71
N THR A 103 0.73 -20.34 4.00
CA THR A 103 0.01 -21.27 4.82
C THR A 103 -1.11 -20.51 5.46
N HIS A 104 -2.16 -21.24 5.74
CA HIS A 104 -3.26 -20.65 6.46
C HIS A 104 -2.86 -20.39 7.87
N SER A 105 -2.54 -19.20 8.17
CA SER A 105 -2.46 -18.86 9.58
C SER A 105 -3.80 -18.29 9.97
N GLU A 106 -4.14 -18.55 11.20
CA GLU A 106 -5.32 -17.97 11.76
C GLU A 106 -5.23 -16.47 11.68
N ARG A 107 -6.25 -15.86 11.15
CA ARG A 107 -6.27 -14.42 11.08
C ARG A 107 -6.72 -13.86 12.39
N PRO A 108 -5.98 -12.95 12.97
CA PRO A 108 -6.43 -12.32 14.19
C PRO A 108 -7.72 -11.56 13.93
N SER A 109 -8.56 -11.58 14.92
CA SER A 109 -9.76 -10.77 14.87
C SER A 109 -9.35 -9.31 14.93
N VAL A 110 -9.70 -8.57 13.91
CA VAL A 110 -9.32 -7.17 13.83
C VAL A 110 -10.57 -6.32 13.93
N PRO A 111 -10.59 -5.37 14.84
CA PRO A 111 -11.74 -4.49 14.92
C PRO A 111 -11.88 -3.70 13.62
N ARG A 112 -13.09 -3.36 13.29
CA ARG A 112 -13.35 -2.53 12.15
C ARG A 112 -12.65 -1.22 12.33
N SER A 113 -11.71 -0.98 11.52
CA SER A 113 -10.97 0.27 11.62
C SER A 113 -11.01 0.94 10.26
N TRP A 114 -10.11 1.86 10.04
CA TRP A 114 -10.05 2.64 8.81
C TRP A 114 -9.53 1.82 7.62
N MET A 115 -9.10 0.58 7.85
CA MET A 115 -8.58 -0.29 6.81
C MET A 115 -9.33 -1.59 6.77
N ARG A 116 -9.42 -2.20 5.60
CA ARG A 116 -9.94 -3.53 5.49
C ARG A 116 -9.13 -4.31 4.48
N ARG A 117 -9.28 -5.63 4.53
CA ARG A 117 -8.57 -6.51 3.62
C ARG A 117 -9.17 -6.43 2.23
N CYS A 118 -8.36 -6.69 1.29
CA CYS A 118 -8.82 -6.81 -0.09
C CYS A 118 -9.48 -8.14 -0.35
#